data_5164db260e5fc5af02a9230886486e93
#
_entry.id   5164db260e5fc5af02a9230886486e93
#
_cell.length_a   1.000
_cell.length_b   1.000
_cell.length_c   1.000
_cell.angle_alpha   90.00
_cell.angle_beta   90.00
_cell.angle_gamma   90.00
#
_symmetry.space_group_name_H-M   'P 1'
#
loop_
_entity.id
_entity.type
_entity.pdbx_description
1 polymer ?
#
loop_
_entity_poly.entity_id
_entity_poly.type
_entity_poly.pdbx_seq_one_letter_code
_entity_poly.pdbx_strand_id
1 'polypeptide(L)' 'MEVIGKIKQIDETKTYGSNGFKKREVVITTEEQYPQHLLIEFIQDKCNLLDSYSQGQRVKIGINLRGRE' A
#
# COMPACT_ATOMS: atom_id res chain seq x y z
N MET A 1 6.50 4.30 -11.66
CA MET A 1 7.34 4.13 -10.48
C MET A 1 6.99 2.83 -9.78
N GLU A 2 7.98 2.10 -9.33
CA GLU A 2 7.77 0.84 -8.66
C GLU A 2 8.44 0.83 -7.30
N VAL A 3 7.78 0.17 -6.35
CA VAL A 3 8.34 -0.02 -5.02
C VAL A 3 8.54 -1.50 -4.79
N ILE A 4 9.76 -1.88 -4.43
CA ILE A 4 10.09 -3.27 -4.12
C ILE A 4 10.49 -3.33 -2.65
N GLY A 5 9.87 -4.23 -1.92
CA GLY A 5 10.19 -4.38 -0.52
C GLY A 5 9.34 -5.45 0.12
N LYS A 6 9.41 -5.50 1.44
CA LYS A 6 8.62 -6.44 2.22
C LYS A 6 7.51 -5.71 2.95
N ILE A 7 6.37 -6.37 3.03
CA ILE A 7 5.23 -5.82 3.74
C ILE A 7 5.53 -5.86 5.22
N LYS A 8 5.61 -4.68 5.83
CA LYS A 8 5.82 -4.59 7.27
C LYS A 8 4.49 -4.68 8.01
N GLN A 9 3.46 -4.05 7.46
CA GLN A 9 2.17 -3.98 8.11
C GLN A 9 1.08 -3.77 7.07
N ILE A 10 -0.04 -4.44 7.25
CA ILE A 10 -1.24 -4.24 6.42
C ILE A 10 -2.37 -3.88 7.36
N ASP A 11 -2.96 -2.72 7.14
CA ASP A 11 -4.12 -2.31 7.91
C ASP A 11 -5.39 -2.89 7.31
N GLU A 12 -6.45 -2.83 8.07
CA GLU A 12 -7.76 -3.26 7.60
C GLU A 12 -8.35 -2.20 6.68
N THR A 13 -9.20 -2.65 5.77
CA THR A 13 -9.94 -1.72 4.93
C THR A 13 -10.88 -0.90 5.79
N LYS A 14 -10.82 0.41 5.62
CA LYS A 14 -11.67 1.34 6.35
C LYS A 14 -12.57 2.06 5.39
N THR A 15 -13.78 2.34 5.85
CA THR A 15 -14.76 3.07 5.04
C THR A 15 -14.93 4.45 5.63
N TYR A 16 -14.87 5.45 4.76
CA TYR A 16 -14.97 6.85 5.15
C TYR A 16 -16.15 7.50 4.48
N GLY A 17 -16.83 8.37 5.23
CA GLY A 17 -17.90 9.17 4.69
C GLY A 17 -19.14 8.38 4.37
N SER A 18 -20.16 9.10 3.94
CA SER A 18 -21.45 8.49 3.63
C SER A 18 -21.48 7.80 2.28
N ASN A 19 -20.49 8.07 1.44
CA ASN A 19 -20.42 7.48 0.11
C ASN A 19 -19.76 6.12 0.07
N GLY A 20 -19.29 5.64 1.21
CA GLY A 20 -18.64 4.34 1.25
C GLY A 20 -17.26 4.33 0.62
N PHE A 21 -16.55 5.42 0.71
CA PHE A 21 -15.19 5.48 0.19
C PHE A 21 -14.30 4.54 1.02
N LYS A 22 -13.65 3.61 0.35
CA LYS A 22 -12.81 2.63 1.02
C LYS A 22 -11.34 2.95 0.85
N LYS A 23 -10.59 2.76 1.92
CA LYS A 23 -9.15 2.97 1.91
C LYS A 23 -8.48 1.92 2.78
N ARG A 24 -7.35 1.43 2.31
CA ARG A 24 -6.55 0.47 3.04
C ARG A 24 -5.10 0.85 2.92
N GLU A 25 -4.39 0.86 4.02
CA GLU A 25 -3.00 1.28 4.06
C GLU A 25 -2.09 0.09 4.26
N VAL A 26 -0.92 0.16 3.63
CA VAL A 26 0.11 -0.85 3.81
C VAL A 26 1.44 -0.14 3.98
N VAL A 27 2.26 -0.67 4.88
CA VAL A 27 3.61 -0.15 5.09
C VAL A 27 4.59 -1.14 4.49
N ILE A 28 5.44 -0.64 3.60
CA ILE A 28 6.44 -1.44 2.90
C ILE A 28 7.82 -0.98 3.37
N THR A 29 8.67 -1.95 3.71
CA THR A 29 10.07 -1.66 3.98
C THR A 29 10.85 -1.93 2.71
N THR A 30 11.45 -0.88 2.14
CA THR A 30 12.12 -0.99 0.86
C THR A 30 13.39 -1.84 0.98
N GLU A 31 13.75 -2.49 -0.15
CA GLU A 31 14.97 -3.27 -0.23
C GLU A 31 16.06 -2.40 -0.84
N GLU A 32 16.70 -1.64 0.00
CA GLU A 32 17.76 -0.72 -0.41
C GLU A 32 18.90 -0.80 0.59
N GLN A 33 20.00 -0.16 0.24
CA GLN A 33 21.12 -0.07 1.16
C GLN A 33 20.71 0.61 2.46
N TYR A 34 19.83 1.60 2.35
CA TYR A 34 19.25 2.29 3.50
C TYR A 34 17.74 2.11 3.45
N PRO A 35 17.24 1.01 4.03
CA PRO A 35 15.81 0.71 3.93
C PRO A 35 14.94 1.80 4.52
N GLN A 36 13.82 2.05 3.88
CA GLN A 36 12.86 3.05 4.31
C GLN A 36 11.50 2.41 4.44
N HIS A 37 10.69 2.98 5.31
CA HIS A 37 9.30 2.56 5.46
C HIS A 37 8.42 3.50 4.67
N LEU A 38 7.67 2.95 3.73
CA LEU A 38 6.77 3.74 2.88
C LEU A 38 5.34 3.35 3.18
N LEU A 39 4.51 4.37 3.38
CA LEU A 39 3.08 4.16 3.56
C LEU A 39 2.41 4.32 2.21
N ILE A 40 1.70 3.27 1.79
CA ILE A 40 1.02 3.26 0.50
C ILE A 40 -0.46 3.02 0.76
N GLU A 41 -1.30 3.83 0.12
CA GLU A 41 -2.74 3.72 0.28
C GLU A 41 -3.35 3.07 -0.94
N PHE A 42 -4.22 2.10 -0.69
CA PHE A 42 -5.05 1.48 -1.72
C PHE A 42 -6.47 1.94 -1.50
N ILE A 43 -7.14 2.34 -2.58
CA ILE A 43 -8.49 2.90 -2.47
C ILE A 43 -9.48 2.10 -3.28
N GLN A 44 -10.73 2.13 -2.86
CA GLN A 44 -11.86 1.50 -3.54
C GLN A 44 -11.58 0.02 -3.79
N ASP A 45 -11.81 -0.45 -5.00
CA ASP A 45 -11.66 -1.86 -5.32
C ASP A 45 -10.24 -2.37 -5.13
N LYS A 46 -9.27 -1.48 -5.16
CA LYS A 46 -7.88 -1.89 -5.01
C LYS A 46 -7.54 -2.34 -3.61
N CYS A 47 -8.38 -2.00 -2.64
CA CYS A 47 -8.20 -2.50 -1.28
C CYS A 47 -8.15 -4.02 -1.24
N ASN A 48 -8.92 -4.67 -2.12
CA ASN A 48 -9.00 -6.12 -2.14
C ASN A 48 -7.73 -6.78 -2.67
N LEU A 49 -6.89 -6.04 -3.38
CA LEU A 49 -5.65 -6.60 -3.88
C LEU A 49 -4.74 -7.04 -2.75
N LEU A 50 -4.86 -6.41 -1.60
CA LEU A 50 -4.01 -6.73 -0.47
C LEU A 50 -4.44 -8.01 0.24
N ASP A 51 -5.62 -8.53 -0.08
CA ASP A 51 -6.09 -9.79 0.53
C ASP A 51 -5.20 -10.96 0.15
N SER A 52 -4.50 -10.86 -0.97
CA SER A 52 -3.62 -11.92 -1.44
C SER A 52 -2.22 -11.85 -0.85
N TYR A 53 -1.96 -10.86 -0.02
CA TYR A 53 -0.62 -10.62 0.51
C TYR A 53 -0.63 -10.72 2.02
N SER A 54 0.55 -11.03 2.55
CA SER A 54 0.71 -11.22 3.98
C SER A 54 1.88 -10.40 4.49
N GLN A 55 1.85 -10.11 5.77
CA GLN A 55 2.95 -9.42 6.44
C GLN A 55 4.22 -10.26 6.27
N GLY A 56 5.31 -9.58 5.91
CA GLY A 56 6.60 -10.23 5.69
C GLY A 56 6.82 -10.67 4.25
N GLN A 57 5.81 -10.60 3.41
CA GLN A 57 5.92 -11.02 2.02
C GLN A 57 6.64 -9.94 1.21
N ARG A 58 7.51 -10.39 0.30
CA ARG A 58 8.20 -9.49 -0.62
C ARG A 58 7.27 -9.15 -1.77
N VAL A 59 7.16 -7.86 -2.08
CA VAL A 59 6.24 -7.40 -3.12
C VAL A 59 6.90 -6.36 -4.01
N LYS A 60 6.36 -6.25 -5.21
CA LYS A 60 6.71 -5.20 -6.15
C LYS A 60 5.43 -4.50 -6.54
N ILE A 61 5.33 -3.22 -6.20
CA ILE A 61 4.10 -2.46 -6.38
C ILE A 61 4.35 -1.33 -7.36
N GLY A 62 3.54 -1.29 -8.41
CA GLY A 62 3.54 -0.17 -9.33
C GLY A 62 2.73 0.97 -8.77
N ILE A 63 3.29 2.17 -8.79
CA ILE A 63 2.65 3.34 -8.24
C ILE A 63 2.49 4.39 -9.32
N ASN A 64 1.30 4.95 -9.42
CA ASN A 64 1.07 6.11 -10.25
C ASN A 64 1.23 7.34 -9.39
N LEU A 65 2.27 8.10 -9.66
CA LEU A 65 2.46 9.36 -8.99
C LEU A 65 1.63 10.40 -9.71
N ARG A 66 0.70 10.98 -8.97
CA ARG A 66 -0.09 12.05 -9.54
C ARG A 66 0.63 13.35 -9.29
N GLY A 67 0.84 14.08 -10.37
CA GLY A 67 1.49 15.36 -10.26
C GLY A 67 0.70 16.30 -9.38
N ARG A 68 1.41 17.08 -8.64
CA ARG A 68 0.81 18.11 -7.80
C ARG A 68 1.46 19.39 -8.13
N GLU A 69 0.65 20.30 -8.26
CA GLU A 69 1.19 21.57 -8.68
C GLU A 69 0.73 22.65 -7.79
#